data_d578dddfebb521a74dc3e891b38f443a
#
_entry.id   d578dddfebb521a74dc3e891b38f443a
#
_cell.length_a   1.000
_cell.length_b   1.000
_cell.length_c   1.000
_cell.angle_alpha   90.00
_cell.angle_beta   90.00
_cell.angle_gamma   90.00
#
_symmetry.space_group_name_H-M   'P 1'
#
loop_
_entity.id
_entity.type
_entity.pdbx_description
1 polymer ?
#
loop_
_entity_poly.entity_id
_entity_poly.type
_entity_poly.pdbx_seq_one_letter_code
_entity_poly.pdbx_strand_id
1 'polypeptide(L)'
;MNFKQVIRIACLSRICKGAISLLLHKFGDLFNGFEYEINKWVARKRYEMSITPQVCYIEKALNDYYGLSGNKRIYIVDPHSQMGSFFFRATDKKDFHFAIGTFFVDDNRYSSYDTDFIVVIPVIRGAPVVQKSNAMSALVEKYKMVGKLFLIKYSNEL
;
A
#
# COMPACT_ATOMS: atom_id res chain seq x y z
N MET A 1 10.53 6.27 -28.93
CA MET A 1 10.77 6.64 -30.34
C MET A 1 9.53 7.38 -30.82
N ASN A 2 9.66 8.58 -31.38
CA ASN A 2 8.47 9.38 -31.69
C ASN A 2 7.90 8.93 -33.04
N PHE A 3 6.67 8.44 -33.07
CA PHE A 3 6.00 7.90 -34.26
C PHE A 3 5.95 8.91 -35.42
N LYS A 4 5.85 10.22 -35.11
CA LYS A 4 5.92 11.29 -36.11
C LYS A 4 7.25 11.32 -36.86
N GLN A 5 8.35 10.98 -36.21
CA GLN A 5 9.68 10.89 -36.87
C GLN A 5 9.74 9.69 -37.80
N VAL A 6 9.16 8.55 -37.38
CA VAL A 6 9.11 7.34 -38.21
C VAL A 6 8.29 7.59 -39.48
N ILE A 7 7.12 8.23 -39.34
CA ILE A 7 6.27 8.58 -40.48
C ILE A 7 6.99 9.55 -41.42
N ARG A 8 7.71 10.54 -40.90
CA ARG A 8 8.51 11.46 -41.73
C ARG A 8 9.60 10.75 -42.53
N ILE A 9 10.24 9.75 -41.94
CA ILE A 9 11.34 8.97 -42.60
C ILE A 9 10.72 7.99 -43.61
N ALA A 10 9.59 7.36 -43.28
CA ALA A 10 8.94 6.37 -44.14
C ALA A 10 8.21 6.97 -45.34
N CYS A 11 7.72 8.20 -45.21
CA CYS A 11 7.06 8.92 -46.32
C CYS A 11 8.12 9.59 -47.21
N LEU A 12 8.48 8.91 -48.28
CA LEU A 12 9.20 9.56 -49.42
C LEU A 12 8.42 10.82 -49.84
N SER A 13 9.08 11.94 -49.88
CA SER A 13 8.56 13.31 -50.09
C SER A 13 7.67 13.49 -51.31
N ARG A 14 7.62 12.54 -52.23
CA ARG A 14 6.78 12.53 -53.42
C ARG A 14 5.39 11.91 -53.25
N ILE A 15 5.18 11.03 -52.24
CA ILE A 15 3.92 10.29 -52.04
C ILE A 15 2.98 11.01 -51.06
N CYS A 16 3.54 11.75 -50.10
CA CYS A 16 2.78 12.40 -49.04
C CYS A 16 2.44 13.87 -49.34
N LYS A 17 1.76 14.16 -50.45
CA LYS A 17 1.27 15.52 -50.72
C LYS A 17 -0.24 15.65 -50.40
N GLY A 18 -0.62 16.72 -49.71
CA GLY A 18 -2.02 17.07 -49.45
C GLY A 18 -2.72 16.22 -48.37
N ALA A 19 -3.91 15.70 -48.67
CA ALA A 19 -4.80 15.02 -47.72
C ALA A 19 -4.17 13.77 -47.05
N ILE A 20 -3.32 13.03 -47.75
CA ILE A 20 -2.65 11.84 -47.24
C ILE A 20 -1.64 12.20 -46.13
N SER A 21 -0.91 13.31 -46.27
CA SER A 21 -0.03 13.82 -45.24
C SER A 21 -0.78 14.19 -43.95
N LEU A 22 -1.93 14.81 -44.06
CA LEU A 22 -2.79 15.16 -42.94
C LEU A 22 -3.33 13.91 -42.21
N LEU A 23 -3.77 12.89 -42.96
CA LEU A 23 -4.19 11.62 -42.39
C LEU A 23 -3.06 10.93 -41.63
N LEU A 24 -1.89 10.84 -42.21
CA LEU A 24 -0.73 10.24 -41.57
C LEU A 24 -0.30 10.96 -40.29
N HIS A 25 -0.39 12.30 -40.26
CA HIS A 25 -0.15 13.08 -39.07
C HIS A 25 -1.18 12.78 -37.96
N LYS A 26 -2.47 12.67 -38.33
CA LYS A 26 -3.54 12.30 -37.37
C LYS A 26 -3.35 10.89 -36.80
N PHE A 27 -2.98 9.93 -37.65
CA PHE A 27 -2.62 8.59 -37.17
C PHE A 27 -1.40 8.63 -36.25
N GLY A 28 -0.38 9.42 -36.56
CA GLY A 28 0.76 9.62 -35.69
C GLY A 28 0.41 10.19 -34.33
N ASP A 29 -0.55 11.11 -34.25
CA ASP A 29 -1.05 11.67 -32.98
C ASP A 29 -1.80 10.61 -32.17
N LEU A 30 -2.65 9.80 -32.82
CA LEU A 30 -3.33 8.67 -32.18
C LEU A 30 -2.34 7.66 -31.59
N PHE A 31 -1.34 7.25 -32.36
CA PHE A 31 -0.32 6.30 -31.88
C PHE A 31 0.51 6.85 -30.72
N ASN A 32 0.87 8.13 -30.73
CA ASN A 32 1.56 8.76 -29.61
C ASN A 32 0.64 8.80 -28.35
N GLY A 33 -0.65 9.02 -28.52
CA GLY A 33 -1.62 8.93 -27.42
C GLY A 33 -1.68 7.53 -26.81
N PHE A 34 -1.76 6.49 -27.65
CA PHE A 34 -1.73 5.10 -27.20
C PHE A 34 -0.40 4.74 -26.50
N GLU A 35 0.74 5.16 -27.06
CA GLU A 35 2.04 4.94 -26.44
C GLU A 35 2.10 5.56 -25.03
N TYR A 36 1.59 6.78 -24.85
CA TYR A 36 1.52 7.43 -23.55
C TYR A 36 0.66 6.65 -22.55
N GLU A 37 -0.55 6.22 -22.95
CA GLU A 37 -1.43 5.45 -22.07
C GLU A 37 -0.85 4.07 -21.71
N ILE A 38 -0.23 3.40 -22.68
CA ILE A 38 0.45 2.12 -22.44
C ILE A 38 1.61 2.30 -21.44
N ASN A 39 2.45 3.31 -21.63
CA ASN A 39 3.57 3.58 -20.73
C ASN A 39 3.09 3.90 -19.32
N LYS A 40 2.03 4.67 -19.17
CA LYS A 40 1.39 4.99 -17.89
C LYS A 40 0.83 3.72 -17.23
N TRP A 41 0.17 2.86 -18.00
CA TRP A 41 -0.34 1.58 -17.51
C TRP A 41 0.80 0.65 -17.07
N VAL A 42 1.85 0.52 -17.88
CA VAL A 42 3.03 -0.28 -17.55
C VAL A 42 3.72 0.22 -16.28
N ALA A 43 3.88 1.54 -16.13
CA ALA A 43 4.47 2.14 -14.93
C ALA A 43 3.64 1.80 -13.67
N ARG A 44 2.30 1.91 -13.78
CA ARG A 44 1.39 1.52 -12.70
C ARG A 44 1.51 0.05 -12.35
N LYS A 45 1.56 -0.83 -13.36
CA LYS A 45 1.69 -2.27 -13.13
C LYS A 45 3.04 -2.65 -12.53
N ARG A 46 4.13 -2.02 -12.97
CA ARG A 46 5.44 -2.21 -12.35
C ARG A 46 5.45 -1.80 -10.88
N TYR A 47 4.82 -0.68 -10.54
CA TYR A 47 4.66 -0.26 -9.15
C TYR A 47 3.87 -1.28 -8.34
N GLU A 48 2.71 -1.74 -8.83
CA GLU A 48 1.90 -2.77 -8.16
C GLU A 48 2.68 -4.07 -7.93
N MET A 49 3.47 -4.51 -8.90
CA MET A 49 4.29 -5.72 -8.81
C MET A 49 5.52 -5.56 -7.88
N SER A 50 5.96 -4.35 -7.61
CA SER A 50 7.06 -4.08 -6.68
C SER A 50 6.66 -4.15 -5.22
N ILE A 51 5.34 -4.14 -4.94
CA ILE A 51 4.81 -4.24 -3.58
C ILE A 51 4.68 -5.71 -3.22
N THR A 52 5.45 -6.15 -2.24
CA THR A 52 5.39 -7.49 -1.64
C THR A 52 4.57 -7.45 -0.35
N PRO A 53 4.04 -8.59 0.15
CA PRO A 53 3.25 -8.65 1.38
C PRO A 53 4.09 -8.48 2.66
N GLN A 54 5.17 -7.73 2.59
CA GLN A 54 5.97 -7.32 3.75
C GLN A 54 5.41 -6.03 4.36
N VAL A 55 5.50 -5.90 5.68
CA VAL A 55 4.97 -4.75 6.44
C VAL A 55 5.40 -3.41 5.84
N CYS A 56 6.69 -3.24 5.56
CA CYS A 56 7.24 -1.99 5.03
C CYS A 56 6.67 -1.63 3.64
N TYR A 57 6.36 -2.61 2.80
CA TYR A 57 5.78 -2.35 1.47
C TYR A 57 4.28 -2.07 1.54
N ILE A 58 3.56 -2.74 2.45
CA ILE A 58 2.13 -2.46 2.69
C ILE A 58 1.99 -1.04 3.28
N GLU A 59 2.82 -0.69 4.27
CA GLU A 59 2.86 0.68 4.81
C GLU A 59 3.15 1.71 3.72
N LYS A 60 4.15 1.44 2.88
CA LYS A 60 4.49 2.31 1.75
C LYS A 60 3.31 2.49 0.82
N ALA A 61 2.65 1.39 0.41
CA ALA A 61 1.49 1.43 -0.49
C ALA A 61 0.33 2.25 0.07
N LEU A 62 0.06 2.11 1.39
CA LEU A 62 -0.96 2.89 2.08
C LEU A 62 -0.59 4.38 2.12
N ASN A 63 0.64 4.69 2.48
CA ASN A 63 1.10 6.08 2.59
C ASN A 63 1.17 6.76 1.22
N ASP A 64 1.60 6.06 0.17
CA ASP A 64 1.62 6.56 -1.20
C ASP A 64 0.20 6.82 -1.73
N TYR A 65 -0.75 5.93 -1.43
CA TYR A 65 -2.15 6.09 -1.85
C TYR A 65 -2.82 7.33 -1.22
N TYR A 66 -2.55 7.59 0.06
CA TYR A 66 -3.11 8.74 0.78
C TYR A 66 -2.21 9.98 0.75
N GLY A 67 -1.04 9.93 0.12
CA GLY A 67 -0.09 11.04 0.06
C GLY A 67 0.46 11.45 1.43
N LEU A 68 0.66 10.49 2.34
CA LEU A 68 1.09 10.75 3.71
C LEU A 68 2.61 10.65 3.86
N SER A 69 3.18 11.56 4.67
CA SER A 69 4.62 11.59 4.94
C SER A 69 4.93 12.08 6.36
N GLY A 70 6.12 11.77 6.85
CA GLY A 70 6.58 12.18 8.18
C GLY A 70 5.71 11.60 9.31
N ASN A 71 5.33 12.44 10.26
CA ASN A 71 4.56 12.04 11.46
C ASN A 71 3.08 11.68 11.16
N LYS A 72 2.63 11.85 9.92
CA LYS A 72 1.26 11.53 9.50
C LYS A 72 1.15 10.14 8.86
N ARG A 73 2.23 9.36 8.89
CA ARG A 73 2.28 8.05 8.22
C ARG A 73 1.42 7.03 8.94
N ILE A 74 0.69 6.24 8.16
CA ILE A 74 0.06 4.99 8.58
C ILE A 74 1.18 3.98 8.83
N TYR A 75 1.10 3.23 9.91
CA TYR A 75 2.06 2.20 10.26
C TYR A 75 1.35 0.91 10.70
N ILE A 76 2.09 -0.18 10.69
CA ILE A 76 1.58 -1.51 11.03
C ILE A 76 2.28 -1.96 12.32
N VAL A 77 1.48 -2.49 13.24
CA VAL A 77 1.95 -3.02 14.53
C VAL A 77 1.59 -4.49 14.63
N ASP A 78 2.50 -5.27 15.21
CA ASP A 78 2.24 -6.64 15.58
C ASP A 78 1.40 -6.67 16.85
N PRO A 79 0.20 -7.32 16.85
CA PRO A 79 -0.63 -7.42 18.04
C PRO A 79 0.06 -8.17 19.18
N HIS A 80 0.98 -9.08 18.85
CA HIS A 80 1.73 -9.86 19.85
C HIS A 80 2.83 -9.06 20.55
N SER A 81 3.25 -7.92 20.01
CA SER A 81 4.28 -7.07 20.66
C SER A 81 3.84 -6.48 21.99
N GLN A 82 2.54 -6.49 22.27
CA GLN A 82 1.96 -6.02 23.55
C GLN A 82 1.77 -7.14 24.58
N MET A 83 2.09 -8.37 24.23
CA MET A 83 2.04 -9.49 25.18
C MET A 83 3.27 -9.49 26.08
N GLY A 84 3.20 -8.79 27.21
CA GLY A 84 4.26 -8.75 28.22
C GLY A 84 4.30 -9.92 29.20
N SER A 85 3.49 -10.97 29.02
CA SER A 85 3.39 -12.06 30.00
C SER A 85 3.93 -13.36 29.43
N PHE A 86 5.20 -13.63 29.66
CA PHE A 86 5.80 -14.93 29.36
C PHE A 86 5.76 -15.81 30.59
N PHE A 87 5.29 -17.07 30.46
CA PHE A 87 5.43 -18.08 31.47
C PHE A 87 6.81 -18.74 31.36
N PHE A 88 7.64 -18.59 32.38
CA PHE A 88 8.92 -19.27 32.45
C PHE A 88 8.76 -20.59 33.22
N ARG A 89 9.53 -21.61 32.84
CA ARG A 89 9.62 -22.83 33.64
C ARG A 89 10.39 -22.51 34.93
N ALA A 90 10.04 -23.22 36.02
CA ALA A 90 10.74 -23.08 37.30
C ALA A 90 12.28 -23.33 37.23
N THR A 91 12.72 -24.03 36.15
CA THR A 91 14.14 -24.28 35.87
C THR A 91 14.88 -23.05 35.32
N ASP A 92 14.18 -22.03 34.84
CA ASP A 92 14.81 -20.90 34.15
C ASP A 92 15.40 -19.84 35.09
N LYS A 93 15.35 -20.09 36.41
CA LYS A 93 15.91 -19.26 37.52
C LYS A 93 15.57 -17.76 37.37
N LYS A 94 14.47 -17.44 36.73
CA LYS A 94 13.96 -16.07 36.65
C LYS A 94 12.87 -15.87 37.69
N ASP A 95 13.10 -14.95 38.60
CA ASP A 95 12.11 -14.58 39.61
C ASP A 95 10.89 -14.00 38.93
N PHE A 96 9.78 -14.71 39.05
CA PHE A 96 8.51 -14.30 38.49
C PHE A 96 7.76 -13.46 39.52
N HIS A 97 7.80 -12.15 39.38
CA HIS A 97 6.96 -11.28 40.18
C HIS A 97 5.57 -11.22 39.57
N PHE A 98 4.63 -11.93 40.17
CA PHE A 98 3.21 -11.78 39.88
C PHE A 98 2.76 -10.42 40.38
N ALA A 99 2.75 -9.40 39.50
CA ALA A 99 2.02 -8.19 39.79
C ALA A 99 0.51 -8.53 39.77
N ILE A 100 -0.16 -8.30 40.88
CA ILE A 100 -1.62 -8.42 40.98
C ILE A 100 -2.23 -7.58 39.88
N GLY A 101 -2.86 -8.21 38.90
CA GLY A 101 -3.45 -7.52 37.73
C GLY A 101 -2.97 -7.97 36.34
N THR A 102 -1.90 -8.79 36.28
CA THR A 102 -1.37 -9.31 34.99
C THR A 102 -2.01 -10.62 34.52
N PHE A 103 -2.83 -11.26 35.37
CA PHE A 103 -3.41 -12.59 35.09
C PHE A 103 -4.66 -12.58 34.23
N PHE A 104 -5.40 -11.51 34.23
CA PHE A 104 -6.62 -11.42 33.46
C PHE A 104 -6.42 -10.41 32.37
N VAL A 105 -6.09 -10.91 31.20
CA VAL A 105 -6.11 -10.12 29.98
C VAL A 105 -7.58 -9.78 29.73
N ASP A 106 -7.89 -8.50 29.66
CA ASP A 106 -9.22 -8.01 29.32
C ASP A 106 -9.72 -8.66 28.02
N ASP A 107 -11.03 -9.00 27.94
CA ASP A 107 -11.65 -9.63 26.76
C ASP A 107 -11.35 -8.86 25.48
N ASN A 108 -11.21 -7.54 25.58
CA ASN A 108 -10.79 -6.68 24.46
C ASN A 108 -9.37 -7.01 23.94
N ARG A 109 -8.51 -7.58 24.76
CA ARG A 109 -7.18 -8.04 24.33
C ARG A 109 -7.25 -9.40 23.65
N TYR A 110 -8.11 -10.31 24.11
CA TYR A 110 -8.32 -11.59 23.43
C TYR A 110 -8.89 -11.40 22.03
N SER A 111 -9.81 -10.46 21.83
CA SER A 111 -10.39 -10.18 20.51
C SER A 111 -9.39 -9.58 19.51
N SER A 112 -8.29 -8.99 19.98
CA SER A 112 -7.22 -8.52 19.08
C SER A 112 -6.22 -9.62 18.72
N TYR A 113 -6.25 -10.79 19.37
CA TYR A 113 -5.35 -11.91 19.09
C TYR A 113 -5.74 -12.73 17.86
N ASP A 114 -6.97 -12.61 17.37
CA ASP A 114 -7.39 -13.24 16.12
C ASP A 114 -6.82 -12.54 14.87
N THR A 115 -6.05 -11.46 15.04
CA THR A 115 -5.46 -10.72 13.93
C THR A 115 -3.95 -10.86 13.90
N ASP A 116 -3.40 -11.07 12.71
CA ASP A 116 -1.95 -11.19 12.51
C ASP A 116 -1.23 -9.84 12.55
N PHE A 117 -1.91 -8.75 12.21
CA PHE A 117 -1.36 -7.41 12.28
C PHE A 117 -2.44 -6.33 12.39
N ILE A 118 -2.06 -5.20 12.94
CA ILE A 118 -2.94 -4.04 13.12
C ILE A 118 -2.42 -2.87 12.28
N VAL A 119 -3.28 -2.33 11.42
CA VAL A 119 -3.01 -1.10 10.67
C VAL A 119 -3.43 0.09 11.53
N VAL A 120 -2.49 0.93 11.89
CA VAL A 120 -2.71 2.07 12.78
C VAL A 120 -2.74 3.37 12.01
N ILE A 121 -3.86 4.08 12.15
CA ILE A 121 -4.05 5.41 11.58
C ILE A 121 -3.69 6.44 12.65
N PRO A 122 -2.71 7.32 12.42
CA PRO A 122 -2.32 8.32 13.40
C PRO A 122 -3.43 9.36 13.62
N VAL A 123 -3.64 9.70 14.88
CA VAL A 123 -4.53 10.79 15.31
C VAL A 123 -3.66 11.97 15.71
N ILE A 124 -3.84 13.10 15.04
CA ILE A 124 -3.07 14.33 15.29
C ILE A 124 -4.03 15.42 15.75
N ARG A 125 -3.75 16.01 16.92
CA ARG A 125 -4.60 17.07 17.52
C ARG A 125 -6.07 16.66 17.69
N GLY A 126 -6.32 15.39 18.01
CA GLY A 126 -7.67 14.85 18.23
C GLY A 126 -8.46 14.49 16.96
N ALA A 127 -7.88 14.68 15.78
CA ALA A 127 -8.49 14.27 14.53
C ALA A 127 -7.65 13.18 13.83
N PRO A 128 -8.28 12.12 13.27
CA PRO A 128 -7.56 11.12 12.49
C PRO A 128 -7.07 11.73 11.17
N VAL A 129 -5.86 11.40 10.77
CA VAL A 129 -5.27 11.88 9.51
C VAL A 129 -6.06 11.38 8.29
N VAL A 130 -6.59 10.17 8.39
CA VAL A 130 -7.46 9.55 7.38
C VAL A 130 -8.57 8.80 8.11
N GLN A 131 -9.78 8.85 7.58
CA GLN A 131 -10.87 8.04 8.11
C GLN A 131 -10.77 6.59 7.62
N LYS A 132 -11.18 5.65 8.48
CA LYS A 132 -11.34 4.24 8.08
C LYS A 132 -12.29 4.16 6.89
N SER A 133 -11.87 3.51 5.81
CA SER A 133 -12.67 3.38 4.61
C SER A 133 -12.55 1.97 4.00
N ASN A 134 -13.58 1.58 3.27
CA ASN A 134 -13.56 0.33 2.52
C ASN A 134 -12.42 0.30 1.49
N ALA A 135 -12.01 1.46 0.96
CA ALA A 135 -10.87 1.57 0.07
C ALA A 135 -9.55 1.20 0.76
N MET A 136 -9.36 1.58 2.03
CA MET A 136 -8.20 1.18 2.83
C MET A 136 -8.19 -0.32 3.06
N SER A 137 -9.31 -0.90 3.48
CA SER A 137 -9.43 -2.34 3.67
C SER A 137 -9.16 -3.12 2.38
N ALA A 138 -9.72 -2.68 1.25
CA ALA A 138 -9.48 -3.29 -0.05
C ALA A 138 -8.00 -3.21 -0.49
N LEU A 139 -7.31 -2.12 -0.14
CA LEU A 139 -5.91 -1.93 -0.47
C LEU A 139 -5.01 -2.84 0.37
N VAL A 140 -5.30 -2.98 1.66
CA VAL A 140 -4.61 -3.94 2.55
C VAL A 140 -4.88 -5.37 2.08
N GLU A 141 -6.14 -5.71 1.77
CA GLU A 141 -6.54 -7.03 1.26
C GLU A 141 -5.81 -7.40 -0.03
N LYS A 142 -5.60 -6.44 -0.92
CA LYS A 142 -4.87 -6.63 -2.17
C LYS A 142 -3.40 -7.02 -1.97
N TYR A 143 -2.76 -6.48 -0.95
CA TYR A 143 -1.30 -6.64 -0.75
C TYR A 143 -0.93 -7.56 0.39
N LYS A 144 -1.83 -7.90 1.31
CA LYS A 144 -1.56 -8.83 2.40
C LYS A 144 -1.31 -10.26 1.88
N MET A 145 -0.64 -11.06 2.67
CA MET A 145 -0.53 -12.49 2.41
C MET A 145 -1.90 -13.17 2.60
N VAL A 146 -2.20 -14.14 1.75
CA VAL A 146 -3.44 -14.94 1.83
C VAL A 146 -3.50 -15.64 3.19
N GLY A 147 -4.66 -15.64 3.80
CA GLY A 147 -4.90 -16.26 5.12
C GLY A 147 -4.54 -15.38 6.31
N LYS A 148 -3.90 -14.23 6.12
CA LYS A 148 -3.61 -13.29 7.20
C LYS A 148 -4.82 -12.41 7.52
N LEU A 149 -5.11 -12.25 8.80
CA LEU A 149 -6.18 -11.39 9.31
C LEU A 149 -5.58 -10.05 9.76
N PHE A 150 -6.32 -8.96 9.55
CA PHE A 150 -5.90 -7.64 9.96
C PHE A 150 -7.04 -6.84 10.57
N LEU A 151 -6.68 -5.88 11.40
CA LEU A 151 -7.61 -4.92 11.98
C LEU A 151 -7.10 -3.50 11.72
N ILE A 152 -8.01 -2.55 11.53
CA ILE A 152 -7.67 -1.14 11.36
C ILE A 152 -8.11 -0.39 12.62
N LYS A 153 -7.17 0.23 13.33
CA LYS A 153 -7.41 1.02 14.54
C LYS A 153 -6.87 2.44 14.38
N TYR A 154 -7.37 3.35 15.19
CA TYR A 154 -6.76 4.67 15.38
C TYR A 154 -5.69 4.60 16.48
N SER A 155 -4.70 5.49 16.43
CA SER A 155 -3.59 5.47 17.40
C SER A 155 -4.01 5.71 18.85
N ASN A 156 -5.21 6.21 19.10
CA ASN A 156 -5.79 6.36 20.43
C ASN A 156 -6.62 5.16 20.89
N GLU A 157 -6.75 4.12 20.06
CA GLU A 157 -7.47 2.86 20.36
C GLU A 157 -6.50 1.68 20.61
N LEU A 158 -5.20 1.95 20.59
CA LEU A 158 -4.12 1.02 20.94
C LEU A 158 -3.93 0.98 22.46
#